data_e932b8d47e0b6070b351d36cb0320461
#
_entry.id   e932b8d47e0b6070b351d36cb0320461
#
_cell.length_a   1.000
_cell.length_b   1.000
_cell.length_c   1.000
_cell.angle_alpha   90.00
_cell.angle_beta   90.00
_cell.angle_gamma   90.00
#
_symmetry.space_group_name_H-M   'P 1'
#
loop_
_entity.id
_entity.type
_entity.pdbx_description
1 polymer ?
#
loop_
_entity_poly.entity_id
_entity_poly.type
_entity_poly.pdbx_seq_one_letter_code
_entity_poly.pdbx_strand_id
1 'polypeptide(L)'
;MKYWLLKTEPNEWSWKNQIESGIKGSVWDGVRNYQARNNLKKMKLGDQFFFYHTGDEKKIVGIGKVIKKFFPDKKDKTGKFGSIMVRSQKSLKVPVSLSDIKNHSLLAHLSLLKQSRLSVMPIDSKSWKIICKMGRIT
;
A
#
# COMPACT_ATOMS: atom_id res chain seq x y z
N MET A 1 13.48 -9.09 0.98
CA MET A 1 12.12 -8.58 0.68
C MET A 1 11.76 -7.48 1.66
N LYS A 2 11.20 -6.40 1.15
CA LYS A 2 10.68 -5.32 1.98
C LYS A 2 9.18 -5.27 1.91
N TYR A 3 8.58 -4.60 2.88
CA TYR A 3 7.15 -4.46 3.02
C TYR A 3 6.75 -2.99 3.00
N TRP A 4 5.58 -2.73 2.43
CA TRP A 4 5.08 -1.38 2.20
C TRP A 4 3.60 -1.30 2.51
N LEU A 5 3.06 -0.09 2.55
CA LEU A 5 1.62 0.16 2.59
C LEU A 5 1.33 1.23 1.55
N LEU A 6 0.35 0.96 0.70
CA LEU A 6 -0.13 1.87 -0.33
C LEU A 6 -1.58 2.24 -0.02
N LYS A 7 -1.86 3.54 0.00
CA LYS A 7 -3.20 4.06 0.26
C LYS A 7 -3.89 4.46 -1.03
N THR A 8 -5.18 4.17 -1.13
CA THR A 8 -6.01 4.62 -2.25
C THR A 8 -7.43 4.93 -1.76
N GLU A 9 -8.07 5.88 -2.43
CA GLU A 9 -9.48 6.16 -2.23
C GLU A 9 -10.29 5.08 -2.96
N PRO A 10 -11.15 4.31 -2.25
CA PRO A 10 -11.85 3.18 -2.89
C PRO A 10 -12.79 3.59 -4.03
N ASN A 11 -13.26 4.84 -4.04
CA ASN A 11 -14.07 5.34 -5.17
C ASN A 11 -13.23 5.56 -6.44
N GLU A 12 -11.94 5.72 -6.31
CA GLU A 12 -11.02 5.87 -7.44
C GLU A 12 -10.43 4.54 -7.88
N TRP A 13 -9.92 3.76 -6.93
CA TRP A 13 -9.34 2.44 -7.18
C TRP A 13 -9.47 1.58 -5.93
N SER A 14 -10.39 0.62 -5.96
CA SER A 14 -10.68 -0.24 -4.82
C SER A 14 -9.90 -1.54 -4.86
N TRP A 15 -9.90 -2.27 -3.74
CA TRP A 15 -9.35 -3.63 -3.69
C TRP A 15 -10.04 -4.55 -4.68
N LYS A 16 -11.35 -4.39 -4.86
CA LYS A 16 -12.10 -5.14 -5.87
C LYS A 16 -11.56 -4.87 -7.27
N ASN A 17 -11.31 -3.60 -7.61
CA ASN A 17 -10.69 -3.23 -8.89
C ASN A 17 -9.33 -3.90 -9.06
N GLN A 18 -8.53 -3.92 -7.99
CA GLN A 18 -7.19 -4.51 -8.02
C GLN A 18 -7.28 -6.02 -8.25
N ILE A 19 -8.20 -6.71 -7.59
CA ILE A 19 -8.42 -8.14 -7.79
C ILE A 19 -8.85 -8.42 -9.23
N GLU A 20 -9.75 -7.62 -9.77
CA GLU A 20 -10.26 -7.78 -11.13
C GLU A 20 -9.19 -7.55 -12.20
N SER A 21 -8.13 -6.81 -11.90
CA SER A 21 -7.01 -6.64 -12.82
C SER A 21 -6.15 -7.91 -12.98
N GLY A 22 -6.35 -8.90 -12.13
CA GLY A 22 -5.75 -10.22 -12.23
C GLY A 22 -4.24 -10.25 -12.15
N ILE A 23 -3.65 -11.26 -12.76
CA ILE A 23 -2.19 -11.48 -12.77
C ILE A 23 -1.45 -10.37 -13.52
N LYS A 24 -2.08 -9.81 -14.54
CA LYS A 24 -1.50 -8.68 -15.30
C LYS A 24 -1.29 -7.46 -14.42
N GLY A 25 -2.13 -7.31 -13.40
CA GLY A 25 -2.06 -6.21 -12.46
C GLY A 25 -2.46 -4.87 -13.06
N SER A 26 -2.03 -3.81 -12.38
CA SER A 26 -2.37 -2.46 -12.77
C SER A 26 -1.22 -1.51 -12.48
N VAL A 27 -1.23 -0.37 -13.15
CA VAL A 27 -0.30 0.73 -12.87
C VAL A 27 -0.79 1.45 -11.62
N TRP A 28 0.11 1.66 -10.67
CA TRP A 28 -0.13 2.51 -9.50
C TRP A 28 0.45 3.89 -9.80
N ASP A 29 -0.41 4.81 -10.17
CA ASP A 29 -0.03 6.15 -10.62
C ASP A 29 -0.62 7.24 -9.73
N GLY A 30 -0.46 8.48 -10.13
CA GLY A 30 -1.07 9.62 -9.46
C GLY A 30 -0.37 10.07 -8.18
N VAL A 31 0.74 9.46 -7.82
CA VAL A 31 1.52 9.85 -6.64
C VAL A 31 2.21 11.19 -6.91
N ARG A 32 1.92 12.21 -6.08
CA ARG A 32 2.43 13.57 -6.28
C ARG A 32 3.15 14.15 -5.06
N ASN A 33 3.39 13.33 -4.05
CA ASN A 33 4.16 13.69 -2.87
C ASN A 33 5.60 13.17 -3.03
N TYR A 34 6.59 14.00 -2.75
CA TYR A 34 7.99 13.64 -2.95
C TYR A 34 8.46 12.49 -2.06
N GLN A 35 8.01 12.45 -0.81
CA GLN A 35 8.37 11.35 0.10
C GLN A 35 7.76 10.04 -0.39
N ALA A 36 6.50 10.05 -0.80
CA ALA A 36 5.84 8.88 -1.37
C ALA A 36 6.54 8.40 -2.65
N ARG A 37 6.92 9.34 -3.54
CA ARG A 37 7.70 9.02 -4.73
C ARG A 37 9.03 8.34 -4.38
N ASN A 38 9.74 8.89 -3.39
CA ASN A 38 11.02 8.32 -2.98
C ASN A 38 10.85 6.90 -2.43
N ASN A 39 9.74 6.64 -1.76
CA ASN A 39 9.41 5.30 -1.30
C ASN A 39 9.12 4.37 -2.48
N LEU A 40 8.36 4.81 -3.48
CA LEU A 40 8.12 4.02 -4.70
C LEU A 40 9.44 3.64 -5.40
N LYS A 41 10.40 4.57 -5.45
CA LYS A 41 11.70 4.31 -6.07
C LYS A 41 12.51 3.22 -5.38
N LYS A 42 12.27 3.00 -4.09
CA LYS A 42 12.97 1.99 -3.29
C LYS A 42 12.37 0.60 -3.43
N MET A 43 11.18 0.48 -3.99
CA MET A 43 10.50 -0.81 -4.14
C MET A 43 11.20 -1.69 -5.16
N LYS A 44 11.21 -3.00 -4.88
CA LYS A 44 11.82 -4.01 -5.73
C LYS A 44 10.77 -5.02 -6.17
N LEU A 45 11.04 -5.71 -7.26
CA LEU A 45 10.19 -6.80 -7.73
C LEU A 45 9.97 -7.82 -6.61
N GLY A 46 8.73 -8.19 -6.39
CA GLY A 46 8.37 -9.17 -5.37
C GLY A 46 8.11 -8.59 -3.99
N ASP A 47 8.42 -7.30 -3.77
CA ASP A 47 8.07 -6.66 -2.51
C ASP A 47 6.56 -6.71 -2.33
N GLN A 48 6.12 -6.94 -1.09
CA GLN A 48 4.70 -7.01 -0.74
C GLN A 48 4.23 -5.71 -0.11
N PHE A 49 2.94 -5.42 -0.25
CA PHE A 49 2.38 -4.24 0.37
C PHE A 49 0.96 -4.50 0.88
N PHE A 50 0.60 -3.77 1.93
CA PHE A 50 -0.77 -3.70 2.39
C PHE A 50 -1.55 -2.70 1.53
N PHE A 51 -2.72 -3.12 1.09
CA PHE A 51 -3.63 -2.29 0.32
C PHE A 51 -4.61 -1.63 1.29
N TYR A 52 -4.55 -0.31 1.39
CA TYR A 52 -5.31 0.46 2.37
C TYR A 52 -6.34 1.35 1.69
N HIS A 53 -7.59 1.25 2.14
CA HIS A 53 -8.67 2.15 1.72
C HIS A 53 -8.69 3.38 2.62
N THR A 54 -8.60 4.58 2.02
CA THR A 54 -8.74 5.86 2.72
C THR A 54 -10.22 6.26 2.80
N GLY A 55 -10.47 7.52 3.12
CA GLY A 55 -11.81 8.06 3.22
C GLY A 55 -12.53 7.57 4.46
N ASP A 56 -13.75 7.14 4.32
CA ASP A 56 -14.56 6.69 5.44
C ASP A 56 -14.16 5.30 5.96
N GLU A 57 -13.56 4.48 5.11
CA GLU A 57 -13.24 3.11 5.50
C GLU A 57 -12.03 3.01 6.43
N LYS A 58 -10.93 3.66 6.10
CA LYS A 58 -9.69 3.70 6.90
C LYS A 58 -9.27 2.31 7.38
N LYS A 59 -9.02 1.39 6.46
CA LYS A 59 -8.68 0.00 6.79
C LYS A 59 -7.81 -0.67 5.73
N ILE A 60 -6.99 -1.60 6.18
CA ILE A 60 -6.23 -2.50 5.32
C ILE A 60 -7.15 -3.65 4.90
N VAL A 61 -7.21 -3.92 3.61
CA VAL A 61 -8.14 -4.92 3.05
C VAL A 61 -7.46 -6.07 2.33
N GLY A 62 -6.21 -5.91 1.94
CA GLY A 62 -5.52 -6.95 1.20
C GLY A 62 -4.02 -6.79 1.17
N ILE A 63 -3.36 -7.77 0.57
CA ILE A 63 -1.93 -7.78 0.31
C ILE A 63 -1.74 -7.85 -1.20
N GLY A 64 -0.89 -6.98 -1.72
CA GLY A 64 -0.47 -6.99 -3.10
C GLY A 64 1.03 -7.20 -3.24
N LYS A 65 1.48 -7.23 -4.47
CA LYS A 65 2.87 -7.50 -4.84
C LYS A 65 3.32 -6.57 -5.94
N VAL A 66 4.55 -6.07 -5.85
CA VAL A 66 5.16 -5.24 -6.88
C VAL A 66 5.61 -6.13 -8.03
N ILE A 67 5.13 -5.84 -9.24
CA ILE A 67 5.45 -6.61 -10.44
C ILE A 67 6.23 -5.81 -11.49
N LYS A 68 6.36 -4.48 -11.30
CA LYS A 68 7.24 -3.63 -12.11
C LYS A 68 7.77 -2.51 -11.24
N LYS A 69 9.08 -2.29 -11.30
CA LYS A 69 9.75 -1.24 -10.55
C LYS A 69 9.39 0.15 -11.10
N PHE A 70 9.76 1.17 -10.35
CA PHE A 70 9.49 2.57 -10.66
C PHE A 70 9.82 2.92 -12.13
N PHE A 71 8.88 3.59 -12.78
CA PHE A 71 9.01 4.14 -14.13
C PHE A 71 8.25 5.46 -14.22
N PRO A 72 8.58 6.34 -15.20
CA PRO A 72 7.92 7.64 -15.30
C PRO A 72 6.41 7.54 -15.44
N ASP A 73 5.69 8.41 -14.71
CA ASP A 73 4.23 8.53 -14.82
C ASP A 73 3.91 9.36 -16.06
N LYS A 74 3.25 8.78 -17.03
CA LYS A 74 2.91 9.45 -18.29
C LYS A 74 2.00 10.66 -18.10
N LYS A 75 1.24 10.70 -17.01
CA LYS A 75 0.35 11.82 -16.70
C LYS A 75 1.09 13.00 -16.08
N ASP A 76 2.33 12.81 -15.64
CA ASP A 76 3.14 13.86 -15.04
C ASP A 76 4.08 14.45 -16.09
N LYS A 77 3.76 15.66 -16.52
CA LYS A 77 4.56 16.38 -17.54
C LYS A 77 5.86 16.95 -16.97
N THR A 78 6.02 17.01 -15.65
CA THR A 78 7.22 17.56 -15.01
C THR A 78 8.40 16.60 -15.02
N GLY A 79 8.14 15.30 -15.18
CA GLY A 79 9.16 14.25 -15.11
C GLY A 79 9.62 13.93 -13.69
N LYS A 80 9.00 14.52 -12.68
CA LYS A 80 9.42 14.37 -11.28
C LYS A 80 8.82 13.14 -10.61
N PHE A 81 7.69 12.64 -11.09
CA PHE A 81 6.94 11.56 -10.47
C PHE A 81 6.88 10.34 -11.37
N GLY A 82 6.57 9.21 -10.76
CA GLY A 82 6.50 7.95 -11.48
C GLY A 82 5.52 6.98 -10.84
N SER A 83 5.49 5.81 -11.41
CA SER A 83 4.55 4.75 -11.08
C SER A 83 5.29 3.45 -10.84
N ILE A 84 4.57 2.50 -10.26
CA ILE A 84 4.97 1.09 -10.22
C ILE A 84 3.81 0.29 -10.81
N MET A 85 4.03 -1.00 -11.08
CA MET A 85 2.92 -1.90 -11.35
C MET A 85 2.79 -2.90 -10.22
N VAL A 86 1.55 -3.20 -9.89
CA VAL A 86 1.21 -4.09 -8.77
C VAL A 86 0.11 -5.07 -9.17
N ARG A 87 0.01 -6.16 -8.42
CA ARG A 87 -1.13 -7.08 -8.52
C ARG A 87 -1.60 -7.47 -7.13
N SER A 88 -2.84 -7.94 -7.03
CA SER A 88 -3.35 -8.49 -5.78
C SER A 88 -2.73 -9.85 -5.52
N GLN A 89 -2.55 -10.19 -4.25
CA GLN A 89 -2.09 -11.52 -3.82
C GLN A 89 -3.11 -12.21 -2.96
N LYS A 90 -3.58 -11.55 -1.90
CA LYS A 90 -4.43 -12.17 -0.90
C LYS A 90 -5.28 -11.12 -0.19
N SER A 91 -6.56 -11.40 -0.03
CA SER A 91 -7.43 -10.57 0.80
C SER A 91 -7.23 -10.90 2.27
N LEU A 92 -7.30 -9.91 3.14
CA LEU A 92 -7.37 -10.16 4.58
C LEU A 92 -8.73 -10.82 4.90
N LYS A 93 -8.73 -11.82 5.77
CA LYS A 93 -9.98 -12.44 6.23
C LYS A 93 -10.76 -11.46 7.09
N VAL A 94 -10.04 -10.64 7.87
CA VAL A 94 -10.61 -9.58 8.70
C VAL A 94 -9.89 -8.30 8.32
N PRO A 95 -10.57 -7.30 7.75
CA PRO A 95 -9.94 -5.99 7.50
C PRO A 95 -9.39 -5.40 8.80
N VAL A 96 -8.24 -4.78 8.71
CA VAL A 96 -7.58 -4.17 9.88
C VAL A 96 -7.75 -2.67 9.80
N SER A 97 -8.52 -2.10 10.72
CA SER A 97 -8.83 -0.67 10.73
C SER A 97 -7.67 0.15 11.27
N LEU A 98 -7.67 1.44 10.92
CA LEU A 98 -6.75 2.42 11.50
C LEU A 98 -6.91 2.45 13.02
N SER A 99 -8.14 2.36 13.51
CA SER A 99 -8.43 2.31 14.95
C SER A 99 -7.79 1.11 15.62
N ASP A 100 -7.87 -0.07 15.01
CA ASP A 100 -7.22 -1.27 15.53
C ASP A 100 -5.71 -1.08 15.64
N ILE A 101 -5.11 -0.44 14.64
CA ILE A 101 -3.66 -0.17 14.62
C ILE A 101 -3.29 0.83 15.71
N LYS A 102 -4.07 1.91 15.88
CA LYS A 102 -3.85 2.89 16.93
C LYS A 102 -3.88 2.27 18.32
N ASN A 103 -4.72 1.28 18.52
CA ASN A 103 -4.91 0.64 19.83
C ASN A 103 -3.88 -0.46 20.09
N HIS A 104 -2.99 -0.75 19.14
CA HIS A 104 -1.96 -1.77 19.32
C HIS A 104 -0.63 -1.12 19.68
N SER A 105 -0.16 -1.35 20.91
CA SER A 105 1.03 -0.68 21.45
C SER A 105 2.29 -0.90 20.61
N LEU A 106 2.43 -2.06 19.98
CA LEU A 106 3.61 -2.39 19.18
C LEU A 106 3.60 -1.76 17.78
N LEU A 107 2.53 -1.07 17.40
CA LEU A 107 2.38 -0.42 16.10
C LEU A 107 2.42 1.11 16.19
N ALA A 108 2.69 1.67 17.38
CA ALA A 108 2.64 3.11 17.61
C ALA A 108 3.67 3.90 16.78
N HIS A 109 4.74 3.27 16.33
CA HIS A 109 5.81 3.90 15.57
C HIS A 109 5.52 4.06 14.08
N LEU A 110 4.47 3.43 13.56
CA LEU A 110 4.21 3.40 12.13
C LEU A 110 3.94 4.79 11.54
N SER A 111 4.50 5.04 10.36
CA SER A 111 4.23 6.26 9.61
C SER A 111 2.75 6.44 9.30
N LEU A 112 2.01 5.35 9.17
CA LEU A 112 0.56 5.36 9.00
C LEU A 112 -0.14 6.20 10.07
N LEU A 113 0.36 6.16 11.31
CA LEU A 113 -0.20 6.92 12.43
C LEU A 113 0.38 8.32 12.55
N LYS A 114 1.63 8.52 12.13
CA LYS A 114 2.37 9.77 12.30
C LYS A 114 2.23 10.72 11.14
N GLN A 115 2.02 10.20 9.94
CA GLN A 115 1.97 10.97 8.70
C GLN A 115 0.68 10.63 7.94
N SER A 116 -0.43 11.21 8.37
CA SER A 116 -1.75 10.88 7.83
C SER A 116 -1.90 11.14 6.33
N ARG A 117 -1.10 12.04 5.77
CA ARG A 117 -1.18 12.41 4.35
C ARG A 117 -0.20 11.64 3.46
N LEU A 118 0.67 10.85 4.05
CA LEU A 118 1.60 10.03 3.28
C LEU A 118 0.86 8.82 2.73
N SER A 119 0.92 8.60 1.41
CA SER A 119 0.17 7.52 0.74
C SER A 119 1.00 6.28 0.44
N VAL A 120 2.31 6.36 0.57
CA VAL A 120 3.23 5.25 0.32
C VAL A 120 4.25 5.25 1.44
N MET A 121 4.35 4.16 2.19
CA MET A 121 5.25 4.10 3.35
C MET A 121 5.82 2.70 3.55
N PRO A 122 7.02 2.60 4.13
CA PRO A 122 7.57 1.30 4.50
C PRO A 122 6.88 0.75 5.74
N ILE A 123 6.84 -0.58 5.83
CA ILE A 123 6.37 -1.30 7.00
C ILE A 123 7.51 -2.23 7.43
N ASP A 124 7.93 -2.15 8.68
CA ASP A 124 8.96 -3.06 9.20
C ASP A 124 8.41 -4.49 9.30
N SER A 125 9.30 -5.47 9.23
CA SER A 125 8.89 -6.87 9.16
C SER A 125 8.12 -7.34 10.39
N LYS A 126 8.44 -6.82 11.56
CA LYS A 126 7.72 -7.15 12.79
C LYS A 126 6.27 -6.66 12.74
N SER A 127 6.08 -5.40 12.35
CA SER A 127 4.75 -4.81 12.19
C SER A 127 3.95 -5.52 11.11
N TRP A 128 4.60 -5.89 10.01
CA TRP A 128 3.97 -6.66 8.94
C TRP A 128 3.34 -7.95 9.48
N LYS A 129 4.12 -8.71 10.26
CA LYS A 129 3.66 -9.97 10.86
C LYS A 129 2.49 -9.75 11.83
N ILE A 130 2.57 -8.69 12.64
CA ILE A 130 1.51 -8.36 13.59
C ILE A 130 0.20 -8.07 12.84
N ILE A 131 0.27 -7.23 11.81
CA ILE A 131 -0.92 -6.87 11.03
C ILE A 131 -1.48 -8.07 10.28
N CYS A 132 -0.64 -8.91 9.71
CA CYS A 132 -1.10 -10.16 9.08
C CYS A 132 -1.87 -11.03 10.06
N LYS A 133 -1.39 -11.15 11.28
CA LYS A 133 -2.07 -11.90 12.32
C LYS A 133 -3.41 -11.27 12.69
N MET A 134 -3.46 -9.94 12.80
CA MET A 134 -4.71 -9.22 13.05
C MET A 134 -5.71 -9.45 11.92
N GLY A 135 -5.24 -9.52 10.68
CA GLY A 135 -6.07 -9.79 9.50
C GLY A 135 -6.38 -11.27 9.28
N ARG A 136 -5.91 -12.13 10.17
CA ARG A 136 -6.09 -13.59 10.14
C ARG A 136 -5.58 -14.25 8.86
N ILE A 137 -4.44 -13.75 8.38
CA ILE A 137 -3.68 -14.36 7.29
C ILE A 137 -2.28 -14.69 7.82
N THR A 138 -1.83 -15.87 7.53
CA THR A 138 -0.51 -16.34 7.96
C THR A 138 0.39 -16.57 6.79
#